data_63a1db74ae4397c4ce922c7238058363
#
_entry.id   63a1db74ae4397c4ce922c7238058363
#
_cell.length_a   1.000
_cell.length_b   1.000
_cell.length_c   1.000
_cell.angle_alpha   90.00
_cell.angle_beta   90.00
_cell.angle_gamma   90.00
#
_symmetry.space_group_name_H-M   'P 1'
#
loop_
_entity.id
_entity.type
_entity.pdbx_description
1 polymer ?
#
loop_
_entity_poly.entity_id
_entity_poly.type
_entity_poly.pdbx_seq_one_letter_code
_entity_poly.pdbx_strand_id
1 'polypeptide(L)'
;MSKYSSQEMVLNMGPHHPSTHGVLRFVLQTDGEMIVKAVPDVGFLHRGIEKIAERVPWQAFMPYTDRIDYVASVNCNLGYAAAVERLAGIAVPEKAEYLRVIAAELSRIGSHFIGVGALLLDLGAVTPFVHALRERETFND
;
A
#
# COMPACT_ATOMS: atom_id res chain seq x y z
N MET A 1 -35.14 30.17 11.26
CA MET A 1 -35.35 28.77 11.66
C MET A 1 -35.41 27.94 10.39
N SER A 2 -34.37 27.19 10.08
CA SER A 2 -34.33 26.35 8.89
C SER A 2 -35.36 25.23 9.00
N LYS A 3 -36.20 25.09 7.98
CA LYS A 3 -37.24 24.05 7.88
C LYS A 3 -36.74 22.72 7.34
N TYR A 4 -35.45 22.54 7.25
CA TYR A 4 -34.86 21.31 6.77
C TYR A 4 -34.47 20.44 7.96
N SER A 5 -35.27 19.41 8.24
CA SER A 5 -34.82 18.34 9.10
C SER A 5 -33.68 17.61 8.38
N SER A 6 -32.49 17.65 8.97
CA SER A 6 -31.39 16.82 8.55
C SER A 6 -31.83 15.36 8.60
N GLN A 7 -31.64 14.62 7.51
CA GLN A 7 -31.87 13.18 7.50
C GLN A 7 -30.56 12.48 7.75
N GLU A 8 -30.44 11.81 8.88
CA GLU A 8 -29.36 10.87 9.09
C GLU A 8 -29.44 9.75 8.03
N MET A 9 -28.37 9.55 7.34
CA MET A 9 -28.24 8.56 6.29
C MET A 9 -27.01 7.68 6.53
N VAL A 10 -27.14 6.39 6.26
CA VAL A 10 -26.01 5.47 6.24
C VAL A 10 -25.57 5.23 4.79
N LEU A 11 -24.34 5.59 4.48
CA LEU A 11 -23.73 5.45 3.17
C LEU A 11 -22.59 4.43 3.22
N ASN A 12 -22.57 3.50 2.27
CA ASN A 12 -21.44 2.61 2.07
C ASN A 12 -20.52 3.20 0.99
N MET A 13 -19.33 3.59 1.36
CA MET A 13 -18.28 4.05 0.46
C MET A 13 -17.26 2.94 0.25
N GLY A 14 -17.22 2.34 -0.93
CA GLY A 14 -16.44 1.16 -1.26
C GLY A 14 -17.24 -0.14 -1.11
N PRO A 15 -16.58 -1.31 -1.39
CA PRO A 15 -15.18 -1.46 -1.79
C PRO A 15 -14.84 -0.99 -3.22
N HIS A 16 -15.83 -0.78 -4.09
CA HIS A 16 -15.64 -0.29 -5.46
C HIS A 16 -15.96 1.20 -5.55
N HIS A 17 -15.10 2.03 -4.98
CA HIS A 17 -15.24 3.48 -5.01
C HIS A 17 -13.89 4.14 -5.32
N PRO A 18 -13.81 5.14 -6.22
CA PRO A 18 -12.55 5.79 -6.60
C PRO A 18 -11.77 6.33 -5.40
N SER A 19 -12.47 6.92 -4.42
CA SER A 19 -11.85 7.51 -3.22
C SER A 19 -11.28 6.49 -2.23
N THR A 20 -11.51 5.19 -2.42
CA THR A 20 -11.02 4.12 -1.53
C THR A 20 -9.80 3.38 -2.09
N HIS A 21 -9.28 3.80 -3.25
CA HIS A 21 -8.08 3.27 -3.89
C HIS A 21 -8.04 1.75 -4.01
N GLY A 22 -9.19 1.12 -4.29
CA GLY A 22 -9.29 -0.31 -4.47
C GLY A 22 -10.45 -0.92 -3.70
N VAL A 23 -10.17 -1.68 -2.64
CA VAL A 23 -11.17 -2.51 -1.95
C VAL A 23 -11.37 -2.14 -0.47
N LEU A 24 -11.03 -0.93 -0.07
CA LEU A 24 -11.34 -0.43 1.26
C LEU A 24 -12.82 0.02 1.30
N ARG A 25 -13.53 -0.39 2.32
CA ARG A 25 -14.91 0.02 2.58
C ARG A 25 -14.99 0.87 3.82
N PHE A 26 -15.76 1.97 3.74
CA PHE A 26 -16.19 2.73 4.89
C PHE A 26 -17.71 2.71 4.99
N VAL A 27 -18.22 2.45 6.17
CA VAL A 27 -19.62 2.68 6.51
C VAL A 27 -19.70 4.06 7.14
N LEU A 28 -20.31 5.00 6.43
CA LEU A 28 -20.44 6.39 6.85
C LEU A 28 -21.86 6.65 7.38
N GLN A 29 -21.94 7.31 8.51
CA GLN A 29 -23.18 7.91 9.00
C GLN A 29 -23.09 9.40 8.76
N THR A 30 -24.02 9.95 8.01
CA THR A 30 -24.02 11.37 7.62
C THR A 30 -25.28 12.06 8.12
N ASP A 31 -25.12 13.35 8.41
CA ASP A 31 -26.19 14.29 8.64
C ASP A 31 -26.13 15.37 7.55
N GLY A 32 -26.91 15.18 6.50
CA GLY A 32 -26.75 15.92 5.26
C GLY A 32 -25.37 15.65 4.65
N GLU A 33 -24.56 16.68 4.44
CA GLU A 33 -23.19 16.59 3.91
C GLU A 33 -22.10 16.34 4.99
N MET A 34 -22.48 16.41 6.26
CA MET A 34 -21.55 16.22 7.38
C MET A 34 -21.41 14.74 7.74
N ILE A 35 -20.16 14.26 7.81
CA ILE A 35 -19.86 12.91 8.29
C ILE A 35 -19.87 12.94 9.83
N VAL A 36 -20.83 12.24 10.42
CA VAL A 36 -20.96 12.10 11.88
C VAL A 36 -20.09 10.95 12.39
N LYS A 37 -20.03 9.86 11.61
CA LYS A 37 -19.28 8.67 11.98
C LYS A 37 -18.77 7.96 10.72
N ALA A 38 -17.52 7.50 10.79
CA ALA A 38 -16.92 6.64 9.77
C ALA A 38 -16.37 5.36 10.43
N VAL A 39 -16.81 4.23 9.96
CA VAL A 39 -16.34 2.91 10.42
C VAL A 39 -15.66 2.20 9.25
N PRO A 40 -14.33 1.97 9.33
CA PRO A 40 -13.65 1.18 8.32
C PRO A 40 -14.05 -0.30 8.44
N ASP A 41 -14.32 -0.90 7.30
CA ASP A 41 -14.60 -2.34 7.17
C ASP A 41 -13.45 -2.96 6.38
N VAL A 42 -12.55 -3.63 7.11
CA VAL A 42 -11.29 -4.17 6.57
C VAL A 42 -11.39 -5.67 6.36
N GLY A 43 -10.50 -6.22 5.54
CA GLY A 43 -10.41 -7.67 5.31
C GLY A 43 -10.58 -8.08 3.84
N PHE A 44 -11.00 -7.19 2.96
CA PHE A 44 -11.20 -7.50 1.53
C PHE A 44 -9.90 -7.93 0.80
N LEU A 45 -8.75 -7.50 1.32
CA LEU A 45 -7.41 -7.93 0.84
C LEU A 45 -6.75 -8.98 1.72
N HIS A 46 -7.47 -9.56 2.67
CA HIS A 46 -6.92 -10.60 3.53
C HIS A 46 -6.68 -11.88 2.72
N ARG A 47 -5.41 -12.29 2.62
CA ARG A 47 -4.96 -13.43 1.80
C ARG A 47 -4.38 -14.57 2.62
N GLY A 48 -4.48 -14.51 3.95
CA GLY A 48 -3.95 -15.54 4.85
C GLY A 48 -2.43 -15.70 4.80
N ILE A 49 -1.68 -14.62 4.52
CA ILE A 49 -0.22 -14.63 4.32
C ILE A 49 0.48 -15.21 5.55
N GLU A 50 0.06 -14.84 6.75
CA GLU A 50 0.62 -15.35 8.01
C GLU A 50 0.45 -16.87 8.14
N LYS A 51 -0.70 -17.39 7.73
CA LYS A 51 -0.97 -18.83 7.75
C LYS A 51 -0.19 -19.59 6.68
N ILE A 52 0.08 -18.95 5.55
CA ILE A 52 0.96 -19.49 4.52
C ILE A 52 2.40 -19.56 5.05
N ALA A 53 2.87 -18.53 5.76
CA ALA A 53 4.21 -18.49 6.35
C ALA A 53 4.48 -19.65 7.30
N GLU A 54 3.46 -20.14 8.02
CA GLU A 54 3.58 -21.31 8.88
C GLU A 54 3.73 -22.65 8.12
N ARG A 55 3.39 -22.68 6.82
CA ARG A 55 3.30 -23.92 6.02
C ARG A 55 4.38 -24.06 4.96
N VAL A 56 5.10 -22.99 4.68
CA VAL A 56 6.16 -22.99 3.67
C VAL A 56 7.53 -22.79 4.33
N PRO A 57 8.62 -23.35 3.76
CA PRO A 57 9.95 -23.04 4.24
C PRO A 57 10.25 -21.54 4.05
N TRP A 58 11.14 -21.03 4.89
CA TRP A 58 11.44 -19.58 4.92
C TRP A 58 11.93 -19.04 3.58
N GLN A 59 12.67 -19.84 2.78
CA GLN A 59 13.09 -19.44 1.43
C GLN A 59 11.91 -19.27 0.48
N ALA A 60 10.90 -20.15 0.59
CA ALA A 60 9.72 -20.12 -0.26
C ALA A 60 8.71 -19.04 0.16
N PHE A 61 8.89 -18.43 1.34
CA PHE A 61 8.06 -17.33 1.79
C PHE A 61 8.46 -15.97 1.17
N MET A 62 9.71 -15.82 0.74
CA MET A 62 10.21 -14.57 0.15
C MET A 62 9.28 -13.97 -0.94
N PRO A 63 8.77 -14.73 -1.93
CA PRO A 63 7.86 -14.19 -2.94
C PRO A 63 6.53 -13.67 -2.38
N TYR A 64 6.12 -14.10 -1.19
CA TYR A 64 4.90 -13.58 -0.55
C TYR A 64 5.11 -12.19 0.06
N THR A 65 6.34 -11.87 0.45
CA THR A 65 6.65 -10.55 1.01
C THR A 65 6.57 -9.45 -0.04
N ASP A 66 6.78 -9.75 -1.34
CA ASP A 66 6.57 -8.82 -2.46
C ASP A 66 5.15 -8.25 -2.47
N ARG A 67 4.17 -9.03 -2.05
CA ARG A 67 2.74 -8.71 -2.11
C ARG A 67 2.25 -7.93 -0.91
N ILE A 68 3.10 -7.70 0.10
CA ILE A 68 2.74 -6.88 1.27
C ILE A 68 2.64 -5.42 0.84
N ASP A 69 3.69 -4.93 0.18
CA ASP A 69 3.68 -3.64 -0.51
C ASP A 69 4.16 -3.85 -1.95
N TYR A 70 3.21 -4.09 -2.87
CA TYR A 70 3.51 -4.44 -4.26
C TYR A 70 4.06 -3.27 -5.08
N VAL A 71 4.11 -2.06 -4.53
CA VAL A 71 4.72 -0.88 -5.16
C VAL A 71 6.17 -0.70 -4.73
N ALA A 72 6.55 -1.22 -3.54
CA ALA A 72 7.90 -1.18 -2.97
C ALA A 72 8.36 -2.57 -2.52
N SER A 73 8.19 -3.59 -3.35
CA SER A 73 8.43 -5.01 -3.04
C SER A 73 9.84 -5.29 -2.53
N VAL A 74 10.86 -4.65 -3.11
CA VAL A 74 12.27 -4.82 -2.68
C VAL A 74 12.48 -4.44 -1.22
N ASN A 75 11.77 -3.40 -0.73
CA ASN A 75 11.86 -3.00 0.68
C ASN A 75 11.27 -4.06 1.62
N CYS A 76 10.15 -4.68 1.22
CA CYS A 76 9.55 -5.78 1.98
C CYS A 76 10.44 -7.01 2.01
N ASN A 77 11.03 -7.37 0.88
CA ASN A 77 11.99 -8.48 0.78
C ASN A 77 13.22 -8.24 1.63
N LEU A 78 13.77 -7.03 1.59
CA LEU A 78 14.93 -6.65 2.39
C LEU A 78 14.63 -6.77 3.89
N GLY A 79 13.47 -6.28 4.33
CA GLY A 79 13.04 -6.40 5.72
C GLY A 79 12.92 -7.85 6.18
N TYR A 80 12.34 -8.70 5.35
CA TYR A 80 12.22 -10.13 5.62
C TYR A 80 13.58 -10.83 5.64
N ALA A 81 14.41 -10.59 4.61
CA ALA A 81 15.76 -11.16 4.54
C ALA A 81 16.61 -10.79 5.74
N ALA A 82 16.63 -9.51 6.13
CA ALA A 82 17.37 -9.03 7.29
C ALA A 82 16.89 -9.69 8.60
N ALA A 83 15.58 -9.91 8.75
CA ALA A 83 15.04 -10.60 9.92
C ALA A 83 15.52 -12.06 10.00
N VAL A 84 15.45 -12.79 8.86
CA VAL A 84 15.92 -14.19 8.77
C VAL A 84 17.42 -14.31 9.01
N GLU A 85 18.21 -13.44 8.39
CA GLU A 85 19.68 -13.42 8.55
C GLU A 85 20.07 -13.16 9.99
N ARG A 86 19.41 -12.21 10.65
CA ARG A 86 19.64 -11.91 12.07
C ARG A 86 19.29 -13.08 12.97
N LEU A 87 18.17 -13.77 12.68
CA LEU A 87 17.73 -14.94 13.44
C LEU A 87 18.69 -16.12 13.26
N ALA A 88 19.17 -16.32 12.03
CA ALA A 88 20.07 -17.42 11.67
C ALA A 88 21.55 -17.13 11.95
N GLY A 89 21.91 -15.90 12.35
CA GLY A 89 23.29 -15.50 12.58
C GLY A 89 24.13 -15.45 11.30
N ILE A 90 23.53 -15.19 10.16
CA ILE A 90 24.21 -15.14 8.86
C ILE A 90 24.92 -13.79 8.73
N ALA A 91 26.24 -13.82 8.50
CA ALA A 91 27.01 -12.63 8.19
C ALA A 91 26.85 -12.26 6.71
N VAL A 92 26.42 -11.03 6.45
CA VAL A 92 26.26 -10.52 5.09
C VAL A 92 27.53 -9.75 4.69
N PRO A 93 28.08 -9.98 3.48
CA PRO A 93 29.21 -9.21 2.97
C PRO A 93 28.85 -7.74 2.78
N GLU A 94 29.78 -6.84 3.10
CA GLU A 94 29.59 -5.38 2.99
C GLU A 94 29.12 -4.95 1.59
N LYS A 95 29.69 -5.53 0.54
CA LYS A 95 29.24 -5.27 -0.84
C LYS A 95 27.75 -5.58 -1.05
N ALA A 96 27.25 -6.67 -0.46
CA ALA A 96 25.84 -7.04 -0.57
C ALA A 96 24.94 -6.03 0.16
N GLU A 97 25.39 -5.49 1.30
CA GLU A 97 24.67 -4.43 2.03
C GLU A 97 24.50 -3.17 1.18
N TYR A 98 25.57 -2.70 0.53
CA TYR A 98 25.48 -1.54 -0.36
C TYR A 98 24.54 -1.80 -1.55
N LEU A 99 24.62 -2.97 -2.18
CA LEU A 99 23.73 -3.31 -3.30
C LEU A 99 22.26 -3.37 -2.88
N ARG A 100 21.98 -3.90 -1.70
CA ARG A 100 20.63 -3.94 -1.13
C ARG A 100 20.07 -2.54 -0.89
N VAL A 101 20.88 -1.64 -0.32
CA VAL A 101 20.48 -0.26 -0.08
C VAL A 101 20.18 0.44 -1.40
N ILE A 102 21.03 0.29 -2.41
CA ILE A 102 20.80 0.88 -3.73
C ILE A 102 19.48 0.39 -4.33
N ALA A 103 19.27 -0.93 -4.35
CA ALA A 103 18.04 -1.51 -4.89
C ALA A 103 16.78 -1.07 -4.11
N ALA A 104 16.88 -1.01 -2.78
CA ALA A 104 15.78 -0.58 -1.92
C ALA A 104 15.42 0.90 -2.14
N GLU A 105 16.42 1.78 -2.29
CA GLU A 105 16.17 3.20 -2.53
C GLU A 105 15.63 3.47 -3.93
N LEU A 106 16.08 2.77 -4.95
CA LEU A 106 15.49 2.82 -6.28
C LEU A 106 14.03 2.37 -6.26
N SER A 107 13.73 1.27 -5.59
CA SER A 107 12.36 0.79 -5.39
C SER A 107 11.50 1.82 -4.64
N ARG A 108 12.07 2.47 -3.62
CA ARG A 108 11.40 3.52 -2.85
C ARG A 108 11.07 4.73 -3.73
N ILE A 109 12.00 5.18 -4.57
CA ILE A 109 11.75 6.28 -5.50
C ILE A 109 10.60 5.93 -6.43
N GLY A 110 10.61 4.74 -7.05
CA GLY A 110 9.52 4.27 -7.90
C GLY A 110 8.16 4.22 -7.18
N SER A 111 8.16 3.80 -5.91
CA SER A 111 6.97 3.81 -5.06
C SER A 111 6.46 5.23 -4.78
N HIS A 112 7.35 6.17 -4.51
CA HIS A 112 6.99 7.56 -4.24
C HIS A 112 6.39 8.24 -5.47
N PHE A 113 6.83 7.92 -6.68
CA PHE A 113 6.18 8.39 -7.91
C PHE A 113 4.70 7.98 -7.96
N ILE A 114 4.38 6.74 -7.58
CA ILE A 114 2.99 6.28 -7.51
C ILE A 114 2.25 6.98 -6.36
N GLY A 115 2.81 6.99 -5.16
CA GLY A 115 2.13 7.54 -3.97
C GLY A 115 1.83 9.03 -4.09
N VAL A 116 2.84 9.83 -4.45
CA VAL A 116 2.67 11.27 -4.64
C VAL A 116 1.80 11.56 -5.86
N GLY A 117 1.97 10.80 -6.95
CA GLY A 117 1.15 10.93 -8.14
C GLY A 117 -0.33 10.66 -7.86
N ALA A 118 -0.64 9.61 -7.09
CA ALA A 118 -2.02 9.28 -6.68
C ALA A 118 -2.63 10.38 -5.80
N LEU A 119 -1.86 10.94 -4.87
CA LEU A 119 -2.31 12.08 -4.07
C LEU A 119 -2.68 13.28 -4.96
N LEU A 120 -1.83 13.60 -5.95
CA LEU A 120 -2.09 14.68 -6.89
C LEU A 120 -3.33 14.40 -7.75
N LEU A 121 -3.53 13.14 -8.14
CA LEU A 121 -4.72 12.70 -8.87
C LEU A 121 -6.00 12.95 -8.04
N ASP A 122 -5.98 12.63 -6.75
CA ASP A 122 -7.12 12.88 -5.83
C ASP A 122 -7.41 14.38 -5.67
N LEU A 123 -6.39 15.21 -5.75
CA LEU A 123 -6.53 16.67 -5.77
C LEU A 123 -6.95 17.22 -7.14
N GLY A 124 -7.21 16.37 -8.13
CA GLY A 124 -7.66 16.72 -9.48
C GLY A 124 -6.54 16.97 -10.49
N ALA A 125 -5.27 16.77 -10.12
CA ALA A 125 -4.13 16.97 -10.99
C ALA A 125 -3.72 15.64 -11.69
N VAL A 126 -4.36 15.31 -12.80
CA VAL A 126 -4.12 14.06 -13.56
C VAL A 126 -2.77 14.04 -14.24
N THR A 127 -2.35 15.16 -14.84
CA THR A 127 -1.12 15.25 -15.64
C THR A 127 0.14 14.86 -14.85
N PRO A 128 0.39 15.34 -13.62
CA PRO A 128 1.54 14.91 -12.83
C PRO A 128 1.56 13.41 -12.56
N PHE A 129 0.40 12.76 -12.36
CA PHE A 129 0.31 11.33 -12.17
C PHE A 129 0.80 10.56 -13.41
N VAL A 130 0.36 10.96 -14.60
CA VAL A 130 0.79 10.33 -15.87
C VAL A 130 2.30 10.51 -16.09
N HIS A 131 2.84 11.70 -15.79
CA HIS A 131 4.29 11.92 -15.85
C HIS A 131 5.05 11.08 -14.84
N ALA A 132 4.56 10.97 -13.60
CA ALA A 132 5.17 10.13 -12.58
C ALA A 132 5.22 8.64 -12.98
N LEU A 133 4.17 8.14 -13.64
CA LEU A 133 4.17 6.77 -14.20
C LEU A 133 5.23 6.60 -15.29
N ARG A 134 5.37 7.57 -16.18
CA ARG A 134 6.40 7.54 -17.23
C ARG A 134 7.81 7.53 -16.65
N GLU A 135 8.09 8.41 -15.70
CA GLU A 135 9.41 8.46 -15.05
C GLU A 135 9.70 7.16 -14.28
N ARG A 136 8.67 6.57 -13.64
CA ARG A 136 8.81 5.30 -12.96
C ARG A 136 9.29 4.17 -13.89
N GLU A 137 8.79 4.11 -15.13
CA GLU A 137 9.25 3.10 -16.10
C GLU A 137 10.76 3.21 -16.37
N THR A 138 11.31 4.42 -16.38
CA THR A 138 12.75 4.65 -16.56
C THR A 138 13.60 4.04 -15.42
N PHE A 139 13.03 3.87 -14.23
CA PHE A 139 13.70 3.20 -13.12
C PHE A 139 13.54 1.67 -13.12
N ASN A 140 12.57 1.16 -13.87
CA ASN A 140 12.33 -0.28 -13.97
C ASN A 140 13.18 -0.93 -15.07
N ASP A 141 13.61 -0.18 -16.09
CA ASP A 141 14.50 -0.59 -17.19
C ASP A 141 15.97 -0.56 -16.77
#